data_785fe8a7e0ea43845f0d6870d484a276
#
_entry.id   785fe8a7e0ea43845f0d6870d484a276
#
_cell.length_a   1.000
_cell.length_b   1.000
_cell.length_c   1.000
_cell.angle_alpha   90.00
_cell.angle_beta   90.00
_cell.angle_gamma   90.00
#
_symmetry.space_group_name_H-M   'P 1'
#
loop_
_entity.id
_entity.type
_entity.pdbx_description
1 polymer ?
#
loop_
_entity_poly.entity_id
_entity_poly.type
_entity_poly.pdbx_seq_one_letter_code
_entity_poly.pdbx_strand_id
1 'polypeptide(L)'
;MRRIITGHNDNGKSVISIDGPPARSIGEEAGGLYEIWNTDGSGFDTTSKNDRADIDIVLSPVQKGTKFRYFQINPIPEGVPQETIEAATAAAFEKMGAAHQE
;
A
#
# COMPACT_ATOMS: atom_id res chain seq x y z
N MET A 1 -2.24 -10.83 5.13
CA MET A 1 -1.45 -10.97 3.89
C MET A 1 0.04 -11.05 4.22
N ARG A 2 0.76 -11.92 3.56
CA ARG A 2 2.22 -12.01 3.66
C ARG A 2 2.86 -11.42 2.42
N ARG A 3 3.87 -10.59 2.63
CA ARG A 3 4.63 -9.93 1.56
C ARG A 3 6.08 -10.42 1.63
N ILE A 4 6.66 -10.75 0.49
CA ILE A 4 8.06 -11.15 0.41
C ILE A 4 8.74 -10.24 -0.61
N ILE A 5 9.78 -9.53 -0.16
CA ILE A 5 10.60 -8.67 -1.01
C ILE A 5 11.97 -9.32 -1.14
N THR A 6 12.42 -9.48 -2.35
CA THR A 6 13.74 -10.07 -2.64
C THR A 6 14.75 -8.99 -2.97
N GLY A 7 16.01 -9.31 -2.77
CA GLY A 7 17.13 -8.43 -3.07
C GLY A 7 18.40 -9.25 -3.27
N HIS A 8 19.55 -8.64 -2.99
CA HIS A 8 20.84 -9.30 -3.14
C HIS A 8 21.71 -9.05 -1.91
N ASN A 9 22.57 -10.02 -1.59
CA ASN A 9 23.62 -9.82 -0.59
C ASN A 9 24.86 -9.20 -1.25
N ASP A 10 25.90 -8.96 -0.45
CA ASP A 10 27.13 -8.34 -0.92
C ASP A 10 27.86 -9.18 -1.97
N ASN A 11 27.56 -10.46 -2.07
CA ASN A 11 28.13 -11.37 -3.07
C ASN A 11 27.29 -11.47 -4.34
N GLY A 12 26.25 -10.65 -4.47
CA GLY A 12 25.39 -10.65 -5.63
C GLY A 12 24.40 -11.80 -5.70
N LYS A 13 24.23 -12.56 -4.60
CA LYS A 13 23.27 -13.66 -4.56
C LYS A 13 21.90 -13.16 -4.12
N SER A 14 20.86 -13.72 -4.72
CA SER A 14 19.46 -13.39 -4.36
C SER A 14 19.17 -13.83 -2.94
N VAL A 15 18.55 -12.94 -2.19
CA VAL A 15 18.14 -13.19 -0.81
C VAL A 15 16.74 -12.62 -0.59
N ILE A 16 16.08 -13.07 0.46
CA ILE A 16 14.85 -12.43 0.94
C ILE A 16 15.26 -11.27 1.83
N SER A 17 14.94 -10.06 1.42
CA SER A 17 15.23 -8.84 2.19
C SER A 17 14.18 -8.58 3.26
N ILE A 18 12.92 -8.77 2.93
CA ILE A 18 11.79 -8.53 3.83
C ILE A 18 10.81 -9.67 3.68
N ASP A 19 10.34 -10.19 4.80
CA ASP A 19 9.33 -11.24 4.85
C ASP A 19 8.39 -10.95 6.02
N GLY A 20 7.15 -10.63 5.72
CA GLY A 20 6.18 -10.29 6.75
C GLY A 20 4.93 -9.63 6.17
N PRO A 21 4.18 -8.90 7.00
CA PRO A 21 3.02 -8.18 6.50
C PRO A 21 3.42 -7.01 5.62
N PRO A 22 2.48 -6.44 4.84
CA PRO A 22 2.72 -5.17 4.16
C PRO A 22 3.13 -4.08 5.16
N ALA A 23 3.96 -3.13 4.71
CA ALA A 23 4.47 -2.08 5.58
C ALA A 23 3.36 -1.20 6.16
N ARG A 24 2.36 -0.92 5.35
CA ARG A 24 1.22 -0.07 5.71
C ARG A 24 -0.07 -0.67 5.16
N SER A 25 -1.13 -0.51 5.92
CA SER A 25 -2.47 -0.91 5.50
C SER A 25 -3.51 0.00 6.13
N ILE A 26 -4.65 0.14 5.47
CA ILE A 26 -5.81 0.87 5.99
C ILE A 26 -7.10 0.16 5.59
N GLY A 27 -8.15 0.38 6.37
CA GLY A 27 -9.47 -0.12 6.04
C GLY A 27 -9.62 -1.63 6.10
N GLU A 28 -8.83 -2.31 6.92
CA GLU A 28 -8.82 -3.77 7.01
C GLU A 28 -10.19 -4.33 7.39
N GLU A 29 -10.97 -3.58 8.14
CA GLU A 29 -12.32 -3.98 8.54
C GLU A 29 -13.29 -4.10 7.36
N ALA A 30 -12.99 -3.46 6.24
CA ALA A 30 -13.82 -3.50 5.02
C ALA A 30 -13.13 -4.20 3.85
N GLY A 31 -12.08 -4.98 4.14
CA GLY A 31 -11.27 -5.66 3.15
C GLY A 31 -9.82 -5.22 3.23
N GLY A 32 -9.56 -3.94 2.97
CA GLY A 32 -8.28 -3.32 3.19
C GLY A 32 -7.54 -2.92 1.93
N LEU A 33 -6.65 -1.96 2.10
CA LEU A 33 -5.67 -1.55 1.11
C LEU A 33 -4.28 -1.77 1.73
N TYR A 34 -3.41 -2.45 1.00
CA TYR A 34 -2.11 -2.88 1.51
C TYR A 34 -1.03 -2.39 0.57
N GLU A 35 -0.09 -1.61 1.11
CA GLU A 35 1.04 -1.10 0.34
C GLU A 35 2.12 -2.18 0.22
N ILE A 36 2.46 -2.55 -1.00
CA ILE A 36 3.43 -3.61 -1.28
C ILE A 36 4.80 -3.02 -1.57
N TRP A 37 4.88 -2.06 -2.51
CA TRP A 37 6.15 -1.42 -2.88
C TRP A 37 5.92 -0.09 -3.56
N ASN A 38 6.85 0.84 -3.38
CA ASN A 38 6.81 2.15 -4.00
C ASN A 38 8.13 2.45 -4.70
N THR A 39 8.07 3.17 -5.80
CA THR A 39 9.24 3.77 -6.45
C THR A 39 9.02 5.27 -6.59
N ASP A 40 10.10 6.00 -6.76
CA ASP A 40 10.04 7.47 -6.89
C ASP A 40 10.85 7.98 -8.09
N GLY A 41 11.29 7.07 -8.97
CA GLY A 41 12.10 7.42 -10.12
C GLY A 41 13.60 7.42 -9.85
N SER A 42 14.02 7.33 -8.59
CA SER A 42 15.43 7.16 -8.24
C SER A 42 15.81 5.68 -8.28
N GLY A 43 17.11 5.40 -8.39
CA GLY A 43 17.59 4.04 -8.31
C GLY A 43 17.38 3.43 -6.93
N PHE A 44 17.40 2.11 -6.88
CA PHE A 44 17.28 1.37 -5.63
C PHE A 44 18.44 0.39 -5.50
N ASP A 45 19.16 0.46 -4.38
CA ASP A 45 20.22 -0.49 -4.06
C ASP A 45 19.57 -1.78 -3.56
N THR A 46 19.68 -2.85 -4.35
CA THR A 46 19.05 -4.14 -4.00
C THR A 46 19.69 -4.83 -2.80
N THR A 47 20.82 -4.34 -2.31
CA THR A 47 21.42 -4.82 -1.05
C THR A 47 20.81 -4.12 0.17
N SER A 48 20.09 -3.02 -0.04
CA SER A 48 19.41 -2.30 1.03
C SER A 48 18.25 -3.12 1.57
N LYS A 49 18.02 -3.02 2.87
CA LYS A 49 16.85 -3.60 3.53
C LYS A 49 15.78 -2.56 3.83
N ASN A 50 15.92 -1.35 3.29
CA ASN A 50 14.92 -0.30 3.45
C ASN A 50 13.61 -0.73 2.79
N ASP A 51 12.53 -0.53 3.51
CA ASP A 51 11.20 -0.82 3.01
C ASP A 51 10.60 0.44 2.39
N ARG A 52 10.60 0.51 1.06
CA ARG A 52 10.09 1.68 0.34
C ARG A 52 8.59 1.88 0.49
N ALA A 53 7.87 0.86 0.93
CA ALA A 53 6.44 0.99 1.19
C ALA A 53 6.13 1.53 2.58
N ASP A 54 7.13 1.65 3.46
CA ASP A 54 6.95 2.15 4.82
C ASP A 54 6.97 3.68 4.86
N ILE A 55 6.00 4.27 4.18
CA ILE A 55 5.76 5.72 4.13
C ILE A 55 4.26 5.95 4.27
N ASP A 56 3.87 7.18 4.52
CA ASP A 56 2.46 7.53 4.63
C ASP A 56 1.71 7.11 3.36
N ILE A 57 0.51 6.53 3.56
CA ILE A 57 -0.31 6.09 2.45
C ILE A 57 -0.91 7.32 1.77
N VAL A 58 -0.55 7.50 0.50
CA VAL A 58 -1.08 8.55 -0.36
C VAL A 58 -1.63 7.89 -1.61
N LEU A 59 -2.78 8.33 -2.10
CA LEU A 59 -3.47 7.67 -3.20
C LEU A 59 -2.63 7.66 -4.48
N SER A 60 -2.08 8.80 -4.87
CA SER A 60 -1.33 8.93 -6.11
C SER A 60 0.17 8.75 -5.86
N PRO A 61 0.91 8.13 -6.79
CA PRO A 61 2.36 8.11 -6.70
C PRO A 61 2.95 9.50 -6.91
N VAL A 62 4.18 9.70 -6.43
CA VAL A 62 4.93 10.91 -6.75
C VAL A 62 5.24 10.95 -8.25
N GLN A 63 5.61 12.11 -8.77
CA GLN A 63 6.00 12.24 -10.17
C GLN A 63 7.18 11.28 -10.46
N LYS A 64 7.09 10.54 -11.57
CA LYS A 64 8.05 9.50 -11.98
C LYS A 64 8.07 8.28 -11.05
N GLY A 65 7.15 8.20 -10.09
CA GLY A 65 7.04 7.08 -9.20
C GLY A 65 5.94 6.11 -9.57
N THR A 66 5.95 4.96 -8.93
CA THR A 66 4.90 3.95 -9.04
C THR A 66 4.54 3.47 -7.65
N LYS A 67 3.31 2.97 -7.52
CA LYS A 67 2.86 2.31 -6.30
C LYS A 67 2.30 0.95 -6.67
N PHE A 68 2.83 -0.09 -6.05
CA PHE A 68 2.28 -1.42 -6.13
C PHE A 68 1.52 -1.67 -4.84
N ARG A 69 0.21 -1.86 -4.95
CA ARG A 69 -0.63 -2.13 -3.80
C ARG A 69 -1.66 -3.20 -4.12
N TYR A 70 -2.07 -3.89 -3.08
CA TYR A 70 -3.16 -4.85 -3.15
C TYR A 70 -4.33 -4.27 -2.39
N PHE A 71 -5.52 -4.39 -2.92
CA PHE A 71 -6.71 -4.02 -2.18
C PHE A 71 -7.77 -5.10 -2.33
N GLN A 72 -8.58 -5.21 -1.31
CA GLN A 72 -9.69 -6.15 -1.25
C GLN A 72 -10.97 -5.38 -0.98
N ILE A 73 -12.00 -5.69 -1.76
CA ILE A 73 -13.32 -5.09 -1.60
C ILE A 73 -14.25 -6.18 -1.12
N ASN A 74 -14.78 -6.01 0.09
CA ASN A 74 -15.78 -6.93 0.62
C ASN A 74 -17.14 -6.59 0.05
N PRO A 75 -18.05 -7.58 -0.12
CA PRO A 75 -19.41 -7.30 -0.51
C PRO A 75 -20.07 -6.39 0.52
N ILE A 76 -20.92 -5.48 0.04
CA ILE A 76 -21.69 -4.61 0.92
C ILE A 76 -22.87 -5.41 1.47
N PRO A 77 -23.03 -5.52 2.80
CA PRO A 77 -24.17 -6.22 3.38
C PRO A 77 -25.49 -5.56 2.98
N GLU A 78 -26.54 -6.36 2.82
CA GLU A 78 -27.87 -5.84 2.57
C GLU A 78 -28.30 -4.93 3.72
N GLY A 79 -29.04 -3.88 3.38
CA GLY A 79 -29.59 -2.96 4.38
C GLY A 79 -28.65 -1.87 4.86
N VAL A 80 -27.42 -1.80 4.34
CA VAL A 80 -26.51 -0.72 4.69
C VAL A 80 -26.96 0.56 3.96
N PRO A 81 -27.26 1.65 4.70
CA PRO A 81 -27.64 2.90 4.05
C PRO A 81 -26.54 3.46 3.17
N GLN A 82 -26.92 4.13 2.07
CA GLN A 82 -25.99 4.73 1.14
C GLN A 82 -25.10 5.79 1.82
N GLU A 83 -25.66 6.54 2.76
CA GLU A 83 -24.92 7.56 3.51
C GLU A 83 -23.76 6.95 4.31
N THR A 84 -23.98 5.75 4.86
CA THR A 84 -22.92 5.03 5.61
C THR A 84 -21.79 4.64 4.69
N ILE A 85 -22.10 4.18 3.47
CA ILE A 85 -21.10 3.81 2.45
C ILE A 85 -20.32 5.03 2.04
N GLU A 86 -20.99 6.13 1.74
CA GLU A 86 -20.35 7.38 1.33
C GLU A 86 -19.45 7.95 2.42
N ALA A 87 -19.89 7.91 3.68
CA ALA A 87 -19.08 8.38 4.80
C ALA A 87 -17.81 7.53 4.98
N ALA A 88 -17.92 6.21 4.83
CA ALA A 88 -16.76 5.32 4.93
C ALA A 88 -15.77 5.57 3.78
N THR A 89 -16.28 5.79 2.57
CA THR A 89 -15.44 6.08 1.40
C THR A 89 -14.72 7.42 1.60
N ALA A 90 -15.42 8.46 2.03
CA ALA A 90 -14.82 9.77 2.27
C ALA A 90 -13.73 9.69 3.35
N ALA A 91 -13.97 8.94 4.42
CA ALA A 91 -12.98 8.75 5.48
C ALA A 91 -11.73 8.04 4.97
N ALA A 92 -11.89 7.05 4.10
CA ALA A 92 -10.76 6.34 3.50
C ALA A 92 -9.92 7.27 2.62
N PHE A 93 -10.56 8.09 1.79
CA PHE A 93 -9.86 9.08 0.96
C PHE A 93 -9.13 10.12 1.82
N GLU A 94 -9.74 10.58 2.90
CA GLU A 94 -9.11 11.52 3.81
C GLU A 94 -7.84 10.94 4.43
N LYS A 95 -7.88 9.67 4.87
CA LYS A 95 -6.70 8.98 5.42
C LYS A 95 -5.56 8.91 4.41
N MET A 96 -5.87 8.87 3.13
CA MET A 96 -4.87 8.82 2.06
C MET A 96 -4.46 10.22 1.56
N GLY A 97 -4.99 11.29 2.16
CA GLY A 97 -4.70 12.64 1.73
C GLY A 97 -5.27 12.98 0.37
N ALA A 98 -6.34 12.30 -0.06
CA ALA A 98 -6.88 12.39 -1.42
C ALA A 98 -8.35 12.83 -1.47
N ALA A 99 -8.90 13.35 -0.37
CA ALA A 99 -10.31 13.74 -0.31
C ALA A 99 -10.70 14.74 -1.39
N HIS A 100 -9.78 15.62 -1.77
CA HIS A 100 -10.00 16.65 -2.80
C HIS A 100 -9.87 16.10 -4.23
N GLN A 101 -9.51 14.83 -4.41
CA GLN A 101 -9.30 14.21 -5.71
C GLN A 101 -10.52 13.38 -6.17
N GLU A 102 -11.57 13.34 -5.39
CA GLU A 102 -12.77 12.59 -5.72
C GLU A 102 -13.47 13.10 -6.97
#